data_f92e8f7042f618eb0fd74ef956f14b9a
#
_entry.id   f92e8f7042f618eb0fd74ef956f14b9a
#
_cell.length_a   1.000
_cell.length_b   1.000
_cell.length_c   1.000
_cell.angle_alpha   90.00
_cell.angle_beta   90.00
_cell.angle_gamma   90.00
#
_symmetry.space_group_name_H-M   'P 1'
#
loop_
_entity.id
_entity.type
_entity.pdbx_description
1 polymer ?
#
loop_
_entity_poly.entity_id
_entity_poly.type
_entity_poly.pdbx_seq_one_letter_code
_entity_poly.pdbx_strand_id
1 'polypeptide(L)'
;MKLGFIGTGKIASSIIFGIFKSSLKINKIYISSRNRNIAKKLSVKFKKVKTLKNNQDIINLSSVVLLSVTPSVGKKILKDLKFDKKKTIISLISTIKLNDLKKSTGVKKVCKAIPLPFVENRLGPIILSPKNKIAKRIFSKLGPVIEINNEKISFSFWSTSSIMAAYYELLNSTTKWLIKKKVKPKTATKYSSELFLSLSKDAVLKKEIGFNQLVADSQTPGGLNMQVLKELKKGKFYDKFLKSLDNVHRRIKH
;
A
#
# COMPACT_ATOMS: atom_id res chain seq x y z
N MET A 1 13.41 -19.05 3.12
CA MET A 1 12.54 -18.69 1.97
C MET A 1 13.33 -17.82 1.00
N LYS A 2 13.23 -18.06 -0.32
CA LYS A 2 13.85 -17.24 -1.37
C LYS A 2 12.75 -16.42 -2.05
N LEU A 3 12.89 -15.10 -2.08
CA LEU A 3 11.92 -14.18 -2.70
C LEU A 3 12.46 -13.61 -4.00
N GLY A 4 11.62 -13.47 -5.01
CA GLY A 4 11.94 -12.82 -6.28
C GLY A 4 11.03 -11.61 -6.50
N PHE A 5 11.59 -10.48 -6.91
CA PHE A 5 10.84 -9.29 -7.27
C PHE A 5 11.05 -8.98 -8.75
N ILE A 6 9.98 -9.14 -9.52
CA ILE A 6 9.95 -8.69 -10.91
C ILE A 6 9.41 -7.27 -10.93
N GLY A 7 10.32 -6.32 -11.16
CA GLY A 7 10.10 -4.90 -10.96
C GLY A 7 10.69 -4.41 -9.64
N THR A 8 11.64 -3.47 -9.72
CA THR A 8 12.34 -2.90 -8.57
C THR A 8 11.99 -1.41 -8.47
N GLY A 9 10.69 -1.14 -8.27
CA GLY A 9 10.15 0.21 -8.06
C GLY A 9 10.08 0.60 -6.57
N LYS A 10 9.42 1.73 -6.29
CA LYS A 10 9.24 2.25 -4.91
C LYS A 10 8.61 1.20 -3.99
N ILE A 11 7.50 0.56 -4.42
CA ILE A 11 6.79 -0.40 -3.55
C ILE A 11 7.62 -1.66 -3.27
N ALA A 12 8.34 -2.19 -4.27
CA ALA A 12 9.26 -3.31 -4.05
C ALA A 12 10.36 -2.94 -3.05
N SER A 13 10.93 -1.74 -3.19
CA SER A 13 11.91 -1.19 -2.25
C SER A 13 11.35 -1.13 -0.84
N SER A 14 10.17 -0.53 -0.65
CA SER A 14 9.53 -0.40 0.67
C SER A 14 9.24 -1.77 1.31
N ILE A 15 8.79 -2.76 0.53
CA ILE A 15 8.59 -4.13 1.03
C ILE A 15 9.92 -4.73 1.48
N ILE A 16 10.99 -4.59 0.68
CA ILE A 16 12.31 -5.13 1.01
C ILE A 16 12.87 -4.49 2.28
N PHE A 17 12.78 -3.15 2.41
CA PHE A 17 13.17 -2.46 3.64
C PHE A 17 12.38 -2.96 4.86
N GLY A 18 11.05 -3.07 4.72
CA GLY A 18 10.18 -3.59 5.78
C GLY A 18 10.54 -5.02 6.17
N ILE A 19 10.85 -5.89 5.21
CA ILE A 19 11.31 -7.27 5.47
C ILE A 19 12.56 -7.26 6.34
N PHE A 20 13.57 -6.44 6.01
CA PHE A 20 14.81 -6.39 6.78
C PHE A 20 14.67 -5.72 8.16
N LYS A 21 13.63 -4.91 8.35
CA LYS A 21 13.26 -4.37 9.68
C LYS A 21 12.39 -5.33 10.50
N SER A 22 11.94 -6.44 9.90
CA SER A 22 11.03 -7.40 10.53
C SER A 22 11.75 -8.66 11.03
N SER A 23 11.02 -9.49 11.76
CA SER A 23 11.48 -10.83 12.18
C SER A 23 11.36 -11.92 11.11
N LEU A 24 11.04 -11.55 9.84
CA LEU A 24 10.88 -12.52 8.77
C LEU A 24 12.21 -13.14 8.37
N LYS A 25 12.36 -14.45 8.58
CA LYS A 25 13.56 -15.18 8.17
C LYS A 25 13.54 -15.45 6.67
N ILE A 26 14.44 -14.80 5.93
CA ILE A 26 14.66 -14.98 4.49
C ILE A 26 16.09 -15.48 4.24
N ASN A 27 16.25 -16.30 3.20
CA ASN A 27 17.58 -16.78 2.77
C ASN A 27 18.18 -15.81 1.75
N LYS A 28 17.42 -15.43 0.72
CA LYS A 28 17.87 -14.55 -0.36
C LYS A 28 16.69 -13.79 -0.98
N ILE A 29 16.94 -12.59 -1.48
CA ILE A 29 16.03 -11.82 -2.31
C ILE A 29 16.69 -11.57 -3.66
N TYR A 30 16.00 -11.94 -4.74
CA TYR A 30 16.41 -11.66 -6.10
C TYR A 30 15.56 -10.52 -6.66
N ILE A 31 16.19 -9.53 -7.28
CA ILE A 31 15.51 -8.33 -7.79
C ILE A 31 15.92 -8.05 -9.23
N SER A 32 15.01 -7.49 -10.02
CA SER A 32 15.30 -7.08 -11.40
C SER A 32 16.18 -5.83 -11.45
N SER A 33 17.01 -5.74 -12.49
CA SER A 33 17.97 -4.64 -12.68
C SER A 33 17.39 -3.40 -13.36
N ARG A 34 16.10 -3.40 -13.76
CA ARG A 34 15.51 -2.35 -14.61
C ARG A 34 15.63 -0.96 -14.01
N ASN A 35 15.41 -0.80 -12.72
CA ASN A 35 15.69 0.44 -12.00
C ASN A 35 17.06 0.32 -11.34
N ARG A 36 18.12 0.70 -12.08
CA ARG A 36 19.51 0.54 -11.66
C ARG A 36 19.81 1.20 -10.31
N ASN A 37 19.30 2.43 -10.09
CA ASN A 37 19.56 3.19 -8.86
C ASN A 37 18.99 2.50 -7.63
N ILE A 38 17.71 2.09 -7.68
CA ILE A 38 17.06 1.39 -6.56
C ILE A 38 17.70 0.01 -6.37
N ALA A 39 17.96 -0.73 -7.45
CA ALA A 39 18.58 -2.05 -7.38
C ALA A 39 19.98 -2.00 -6.75
N LYS A 40 20.81 -1.03 -7.15
CA LYS A 40 22.15 -0.79 -6.56
C LYS A 40 22.02 -0.43 -5.07
N LYS A 41 21.15 0.52 -4.71
CA LYS A 41 20.91 0.90 -3.31
C LYS A 41 20.53 -0.31 -2.43
N LEU A 42 19.65 -1.17 -2.91
CA LEU A 42 19.19 -2.35 -2.17
C LEU A 42 20.27 -3.42 -2.04
N SER A 43 21.00 -3.73 -3.13
CA SER A 43 22.04 -4.77 -3.12
C SER A 43 23.27 -4.37 -2.31
N VAL A 44 23.63 -3.08 -2.30
CA VAL A 44 24.71 -2.55 -1.44
C VAL A 44 24.29 -2.59 0.03
N LYS A 45 23.05 -2.15 0.34
CA LYS A 45 22.58 -2.07 1.73
C LYS A 45 22.35 -3.44 2.36
N PHE A 46 21.91 -4.43 1.59
CA PHE A 46 21.47 -5.73 2.12
C PHE A 46 22.22 -6.88 1.45
N LYS A 47 23.17 -7.52 2.13
CA LYS A 47 23.97 -8.68 1.64
C LYS A 47 23.13 -9.86 1.09
N LYS A 48 21.86 -9.98 1.55
CA LYS A 48 20.94 -11.02 1.07
C LYS A 48 20.17 -10.61 -0.19
N VAL A 49 20.32 -9.41 -0.71
CA VAL A 49 19.70 -8.95 -1.97
C VAL A 49 20.70 -9.13 -3.11
N LYS A 50 20.26 -9.80 -4.18
CA LYS A 50 21.03 -9.99 -5.40
C LYS A 50 20.27 -9.46 -6.61
N THR A 51 20.88 -8.58 -7.37
CA THR A 51 20.32 -8.06 -8.63
C THR A 51 20.62 -9.05 -9.76
N LEU A 52 19.62 -9.37 -10.57
CA LEU A 52 19.74 -10.23 -11.74
C LEU A 52 19.30 -9.47 -13.00
N LYS A 53 19.96 -9.74 -14.13
CA LYS A 53 19.64 -9.10 -15.42
C LYS A 53 18.38 -9.68 -16.04
N ASN A 54 18.16 -10.99 -15.90
CA ASN A 54 17.06 -11.70 -16.51
C ASN A 54 15.95 -11.99 -15.48
N ASN A 55 14.70 -11.68 -15.83
CA ASN A 55 13.54 -11.98 -14.98
C ASN A 55 13.28 -13.49 -14.85
N GLN A 56 13.62 -14.30 -15.87
CA GLN A 56 13.45 -15.75 -15.79
C GLN A 56 14.35 -16.35 -14.70
N ASP A 57 15.57 -15.85 -14.54
CA ASP A 57 16.48 -16.31 -13.48
C ASP A 57 15.93 -15.97 -12.08
N ILE A 58 15.28 -14.79 -11.95
CA ILE A 58 14.59 -14.43 -10.70
C ILE A 58 13.51 -15.45 -10.36
N ILE A 59 12.70 -15.82 -11.36
CA ILE A 59 11.66 -16.84 -11.19
C ILE A 59 12.27 -18.18 -10.80
N ASN A 60 13.27 -18.64 -11.53
CA ASN A 60 13.88 -19.95 -11.33
C ASN A 60 14.45 -20.10 -9.91
N LEU A 61 15.14 -19.07 -9.42
CA LEU A 61 15.83 -19.08 -8.12
C LEU A 61 14.92 -18.80 -6.92
N SER A 62 13.67 -18.39 -7.14
CA SER A 62 12.75 -17.98 -6.06
C SER A 62 11.66 -19.01 -5.83
N SER A 63 11.25 -19.19 -4.56
CA SER A 63 10.07 -19.96 -4.19
C SER A 63 8.78 -19.12 -4.20
N VAL A 64 8.91 -17.83 -3.96
CA VAL A 64 7.82 -16.85 -4.00
C VAL A 64 8.22 -15.70 -4.92
N VAL A 65 7.38 -15.39 -5.90
CA VAL A 65 7.62 -14.31 -6.86
C VAL A 65 6.61 -13.18 -6.66
N LEU A 66 7.11 -11.97 -6.43
CA LEU A 66 6.30 -10.76 -6.36
C LEU A 66 6.37 -10.02 -7.70
N LEU A 67 5.21 -9.80 -8.30
CA LEU A 67 5.06 -9.03 -9.54
C LEU A 67 4.79 -7.57 -9.17
N SER A 68 5.82 -6.73 -9.26
CA SER A 68 5.81 -5.32 -8.80
C SER A 68 6.14 -4.33 -9.92
N VAL A 69 5.58 -4.57 -11.09
CA VAL A 69 5.68 -3.72 -12.28
C VAL A 69 4.36 -2.99 -12.55
N THR A 70 4.40 -1.98 -13.43
CA THR A 70 3.18 -1.32 -13.90
C THR A 70 2.31 -2.28 -14.72
N PRO A 71 0.99 -2.05 -14.83
CA PRO A 71 0.09 -2.94 -15.57
C PRO A 71 0.52 -3.19 -17.03
N SER A 72 0.93 -2.14 -17.74
CA SER A 72 1.39 -2.24 -19.13
C SER A 72 2.61 -3.15 -19.28
N VAL A 73 3.59 -2.96 -18.39
CA VAL A 73 4.79 -3.82 -18.35
C VAL A 73 4.43 -5.25 -17.96
N GLY A 74 3.54 -5.43 -16.97
CA GLY A 74 3.09 -6.74 -16.53
C GLY A 74 2.46 -7.55 -17.65
N LYS A 75 1.52 -6.95 -18.40
CA LYS A 75 0.88 -7.60 -19.56
C LYS A 75 1.90 -8.05 -20.62
N LYS A 76 2.96 -7.25 -20.84
CA LYS A 76 4.01 -7.58 -21.81
C LYS A 76 4.89 -8.75 -21.33
N ILE A 77 5.48 -8.64 -20.14
CA ILE A 77 6.48 -9.59 -19.67
C ILE A 77 5.91 -10.96 -19.30
N LEU A 78 4.64 -11.02 -18.85
CA LEU A 78 3.99 -12.29 -18.48
C LEU A 78 3.80 -13.25 -19.67
N LYS A 79 3.84 -12.76 -20.91
CA LYS A 79 3.75 -13.59 -22.12
C LYS A 79 4.99 -14.46 -22.32
N ASP A 80 6.17 -13.95 -21.93
CA ASP A 80 7.47 -14.54 -22.23
C ASP A 80 8.05 -15.33 -21.04
N LEU A 81 7.46 -15.17 -19.84
CA LEU A 81 7.98 -15.76 -18.61
C LEU A 81 7.34 -17.11 -18.31
N LYS A 82 8.17 -18.10 -17.98
CA LYS A 82 7.74 -19.45 -17.59
C LYS A 82 7.82 -19.62 -16.08
N PHE A 83 6.74 -20.14 -15.50
CA PHE A 83 6.63 -20.35 -14.06
C PHE A 83 6.44 -21.83 -13.72
N ASP A 84 7.17 -22.32 -12.74
CA ASP A 84 6.92 -23.65 -12.17
C ASP A 84 5.61 -23.59 -11.34
N LYS A 85 4.73 -24.57 -11.54
CA LYS A 85 3.41 -24.69 -10.89
C LYS A 85 3.48 -24.76 -9.36
N LYS A 86 4.64 -25.14 -8.79
CA LYS A 86 4.89 -25.24 -7.34
C LYS A 86 5.10 -23.88 -6.68
N LYS A 87 5.43 -22.83 -7.44
CA LYS A 87 5.71 -21.49 -6.92
C LYS A 87 4.46 -20.80 -6.39
N THR A 88 4.66 -19.79 -5.55
CA THR A 88 3.63 -18.85 -5.13
C THR A 88 3.85 -17.52 -5.83
N ILE A 89 2.82 -16.99 -6.47
CA ILE A 89 2.86 -15.70 -7.15
C ILE A 89 2.04 -14.69 -6.34
N ILE A 90 2.65 -13.56 -6.01
CA ILE A 90 1.99 -12.44 -5.34
C ILE A 90 2.03 -11.25 -6.30
N SER A 91 0.87 -10.85 -6.80
CA SER A 91 0.77 -9.70 -7.70
C SER A 91 0.47 -8.42 -6.94
N LEU A 92 1.27 -7.39 -7.18
CA LEU A 92 1.04 -6.02 -6.73
C LEU A 92 0.45 -5.15 -7.86
N ILE A 93 0.03 -5.77 -8.94
CA ILE A 93 -0.50 -5.09 -10.14
C ILE A 93 -2.01 -4.93 -9.99
N SER A 94 -2.49 -3.71 -9.92
CA SER A 94 -3.91 -3.40 -9.63
C SER A 94 -4.88 -3.92 -10.69
N THR A 95 -4.60 -3.66 -11.97
CA THR A 95 -5.55 -3.83 -13.07
C THR A 95 -5.49 -5.18 -13.79
N ILE A 96 -4.51 -6.05 -13.52
CA ILE A 96 -4.51 -7.41 -14.06
C ILE A 96 -5.36 -8.30 -13.16
N LYS A 97 -6.42 -8.88 -13.73
CA LYS A 97 -7.34 -9.76 -13.01
C LYS A 97 -6.66 -11.04 -12.55
N LEU A 98 -7.11 -11.61 -11.44
CA LEU A 98 -6.55 -12.83 -10.86
C LEU A 98 -6.58 -14.01 -11.85
N ASN A 99 -7.67 -14.16 -12.60
CA ASN A 99 -7.80 -15.23 -13.59
C ASN A 99 -6.79 -15.08 -14.74
N ASP A 100 -6.52 -13.85 -15.18
CA ASP A 100 -5.53 -13.58 -16.22
C ASP A 100 -4.11 -13.87 -15.72
N LEU A 101 -3.82 -13.55 -14.44
CA LEU A 101 -2.56 -13.92 -13.80
C LEU A 101 -2.40 -15.44 -13.73
N LYS A 102 -3.44 -16.18 -13.34
CA LYS A 102 -3.42 -17.65 -13.29
C LYS A 102 -3.20 -18.26 -14.68
N LYS A 103 -3.91 -17.75 -15.71
CA LYS A 103 -3.74 -18.19 -17.10
C LYS A 103 -2.33 -17.92 -17.61
N SER A 104 -1.82 -16.70 -17.44
CA SER A 104 -0.50 -16.30 -17.94
C SER A 104 0.65 -17.01 -17.22
N THR A 105 0.52 -17.35 -15.95
CA THR A 105 1.58 -18.00 -15.18
C THR A 105 1.47 -19.52 -15.13
N GLY A 106 0.29 -20.08 -15.38
CA GLY A 106 -0.01 -21.51 -15.19
C GLY A 106 0.02 -21.94 -13.71
N VAL A 107 0.11 -21.02 -12.77
CA VAL A 107 0.25 -21.29 -11.33
C VAL A 107 -1.10 -21.18 -10.63
N LYS A 108 -1.46 -22.19 -9.82
CA LYS A 108 -2.70 -22.16 -9.01
C LYS A 108 -2.56 -21.26 -7.78
N LYS A 109 -1.36 -21.20 -7.17
CA LYS A 109 -1.09 -20.41 -5.94
C LYS A 109 -0.80 -18.94 -6.27
N VAL A 110 -1.81 -18.23 -6.76
CA VAL A 110 -1.72 -16.80 -7.10
C VAL A 110 -2.61 -16.01 -6.15
N CYS A 111 -2.09 -14.91 -5.61
CA CYS A 111 -2.88 -13.91 -4.89
C CYS A 111 -2.45 -12.50 -5.29
N LYS A 112 -3.30 -11.53 -5.03
CA LYS A 112 -3.00 -10.11 -5.15
C LYS A 112 -2.76 -9.53 -3.75
N ALA A 113 -1.83 -8.59 -3.66
CA ALA A 113 -1.60 -7.85 -2.43
C ALA A 113 -1.61 -6.35 -2.73
N ILE A 114 -2.14 -5.57 -1.77
CA ILE A 114 -2.20 -4.11 -1.83
C ILE A 114 -1.41 -3.54 -0.65
N PRO A 115 -0.07 -3.61 -0.68
CA PRO A 115 0.76 -2.91 0.28
C PRO A 115 0.87 -1.43 -0.09
N LEU A 116 0.96 -0.58 0.92
CA LEU A 116 1.24 0.85 0.76
C LEU A 116 2.72 1.13 1.11
N PRO A 117 3.30 2.26 0.70
CA PRO A 117 4.70 2.59 1.00
C PRO A 117 5.08 2.51 2.48
N PHE A 118 4.12 2.68 3.38
CA PHE A 118 4.30 2.60 4.83
C PHE A 118 4.81 1.24 5.33
N VAL A 119 4.68 0.17 4.53
CA VAL A 119 5.25 -1.15 4.84
C VAL A 119 6.75 -1.12 5.07
N GLU A 120 7.45 -0.08 4.58
CA GLU A 120 8.86 0.16 4.89
C GLU A 120 9.10 0.32 6.40
N ASN A 121 8.12 0.90 7.09
CA ASN A 121 8.16 1.10 8.54
C ASN A 121 7.25 0.11 9.28
N ARG A 122 6.78 -0.93 8.60
CA ARG A 122 5.88 -1.95 9.12
C ARG A 122 4.53 -1.37 9.56
N LEU A 123 4.04 -0.40 8.79
CA LEU A 123 2.79 0.32 9.03
C LEU A 123 1.82 0.17 7.85
N GLY A 124 0.55 0.47 8.13
CA GLY A 124 -0.52 0.49 7.14
C GLY A 124 -1.14 -0.88 6.85
N PRO A 125 -2.42 -0.89 6.44
CA PRO A 125 -3.13 -2.11 6.11
C PRO A 125 -2.62 -2.72 4.82
N ILE A 126 -2.63 -4.06 4.75
CA ILE A 126 -2.25 -4.82 3.56
C ILE A 126 -3.40 -5.75 3.20
N ILE A 127 -4.04 -5.50 2.07
CA ILE A 127 -5.12 -6.36 1.57
C ILE A 127 -4.52 -7.55 0.84
N LEU A 128 -5.03 -8.75 1.11
CA LEU A 128 -4.71 -9.97 0.36
C LEU A 128 -5.98 -10.54 -0.27
N SER A 129 -5.94 -10.86 -1.55
CA SER A 129 -7.05 -11.46 -2.29
C SER A 129 -6.56 -12.43 -3.39
N PRO A 130 -7.03 -13.68 -3.40
CA PRO A 130 -7.70 -14.40 -2.31
C PRO A 130 -6.75 -14.69 -1.16
N LYS A 131 -7.26 -15.30 -0.08
CA LYS A 131 -6.45 -15.77 1.05
C LYS A 131 -5.28 -16.64 0.57
N ASN A 132 -4.09 -16.37 1.12
CA ASN A 132 -2.89 -17.12 0.80
C ASN A 132 -1.96 -17.19 2.02
N LYS A 133 -1.75 -18.38 2.56
CA LYS A 133 -0.96 -18.60 3.78
C LYS A 133 0.47 -18.06 3.68
N ILE A 134 1.12 -18.20 2.51
CA ILE A 134 2.50 -17.73 2.30
C ILE A 134 2.55 -16.21 2.24
N ALA A 135 1.64 -15.59 1.48
CA ALA A 135 1.54 -14.14 1.42
C ALA A 135 1.20 -13.55 2.81
N LYS A 136 0.24 -14.14 3.53
CA LYS A 136 -0.09 -13.74 4.91
C LYS A 136 1.13 -13.79 5.82
N ARG A 137 1.90 -14.89 5.79
CA ARG A 137 3.13 -15.04 6.59
C ARG A 137 4.16 -13.95 6.30
N ILE A 138 4.28 -13.50 5.04
CA ILE A 138 5.20 -12.42 4.66
C ILE A 138 4.65 -11.07 5.13
N PHE A 139 3.43 -10.76 4.76
CA PHE A 139 2.87 -9.42 4.94
C PHE A 139 2.45 -9.11 6.38
N SER A 140 2.06 -10.11 7.19
CA SER A 140 1.78 -9.89 8.62
C SER A 140 3.00 -9.41 9.43
N LYS A 141 4.20 -9.53 8.88
CA LYS A 141 5.42 -8.94 9.45
C LYS A 141 5.65 -7.48 9.02
N LEU A 142 4.86 -7.00 8.07
CA LEU A 142 5.00 -5.67 7.47
C LEU A 142 3.85 -4.72 7.81
N GLY A 143 2.74 -5.25 8.36
CA GLY A 143 1.57 -4.48 8.77
C GLY A 143 0.35 -5.35 9.00
N PRO A 144 -0.78 -4.78 9.45
CA PRO A 144 -2.04 -5.49 9.59
C PRO A 144 -2.53 -6.05 8.25
N VAL A 145 -2.80 -7.35 8.19
CA VAL A 145 -3.28 -8.03 6.98
C VAL A 145 -4.80 -8.18 7.03
N ILE A 146 -5.48 -7.76 5.98
CA ILE A 146 -6.91 -7.93 5.76
C ILE A 146 -7.09 -8.89 4.59
N GLU A 147 -7.61 -10.08 4.86
CA GLU A 147 -7.85 -11.10 3.84
C GLU A 147 -9.27 -11.00 3.30
N ILE A 148 -9.40 -10.92 1.97
CA ILE A 148 -10.68 -10.90 1.27
C ILE A 148 -10.72 -12.00 0.22
N ASN A 149 -11.89 -12.62 0.03
CA ASN A 149 -12.05 -13.72 -0.94
C ASN A 149 -12.51 -13.22 -2.32
N ASN A 150 -13.17 -12.07 -2.37
CA ASN A 150 -13.74 -11.51 -3.60
C ASN A 150 -12.81 -10.45 -4.20
N GLU A 151 -12.23 -10.74 -5.37
CA GLU A 151 -11.36 -9.79 -6.07
C GLU A 151 -12.08 -8.47 -6.42
N LYS A 152 -13.38 -8.50 -6.75
CA LYS A 152 -14.13 -7.28 -7.08
C LYS A 152 -14.13 -6.27 -5.92
N ILE A 153 -14.19 -6.76 -4.67
CA ILE A 153 -14.11 -5.92 -3.47
C ILE A 153 -12.70 -5.30 -3.34
N SER A 154 -11.66 -5.96 -3.83
CA SER A 154 -10.30 -5.42 -3.77
C SER A 154 -10.14 -4.08 -4.50
N PHE A 155 -10.95 -3.82 -5.53
CA PHE A 155 -10.93 -2.54 -6.25
C PHE A 155 -11.36 -1.37 -5.36
N SER A 156 -12.26 -1.57 -4.41
CA SER A 156 -12.65 -0.54 -3.44
C SER A 156 -11.47 -0.15 -2.55
N PHE A 157 -10.69 -1.14 -2.08
CA PHE A 157 -9.47 -0.87 -1.29
C PHE A 157 -8.37 -0.20 -2.13
N TRP A 158 -8.19 -0.58 -3.40
CA TRP A 158 -7.31 0.14 -4.31
C TRP A 158 -7.72 1.60 -4.46
N SER A 159 -9.02 1.86 -4.63
CA SER A 159 -9.55 3.22 -4.75
C SER A 159 -9.31 4.02 -3.48
N THR A 160 -9.64 3.45 -2.32
CA THR A 160 -9.44 4.11 -1.02
C THR A 160 -7.97 4.40 -0.75
N SER A 161 -7.04 3.54 -1.20
CA SER A 161 -5.60 3.79 -1.01
C SER A 161 -5.07 4.99 -1.81
N SER A 162 -5.85 5.55 -2.73
CA SER A 162 -5.48 6.76 -3.50
C SER A 162 -5.58 8.08 -2.72
N ILE A 163 -6.11 8.05 -1.50
CA ILE A 163 -6.28 9.27 -0.66
C ILE A 163 -4.98 9.85 -0.10
N MET A 164 -3.84 9.16 -0.27
CA MET A 164 -2.58 9.56 0.35
C MET A 164 -2.19 11.02 0.06
N ALA A 165 -2.27 11.45 -1.20
CA ALA A 165 -1.90 12.82 -1.56
C ALA A 165 -2.89 13.84 -0.97
N ALA A 166 -4.18 13.53 -0.98
CA ALA A 166 -5.21 14.39 -0.37
C ALA A 166 -5.02 14.53 1.15
N TYR A 167 -4.66 13.45 1.83
CA TYR A 167 -4.33 13.48 3.25
C TYR A 167 -3.11 14.38 3.53
N TYR A 168 -2.03 14.24 2.75
CA TYR A 168 -0.86 15.11 2.91
C TYR A 168 -1.17 16.57 2.58
N GLU A 169 -2.07 16.85 1.64
CA GLU A 169 -2.50 18.22 1.36
C GLU A 169 -3.34 18.81 2.52
N LEU A 170 -4.15 17.99 3.19
CA LEU A 170 -4.86 18.44 4.40
C LEU A 170 -3.88 18.83 5.51
N LEU A 171 -2.84 18.00 5.76
CA LEU A 171 -1.75 18.33 6.69
C LEU A 171 -1.03 19.64 6.29
N ASN A 172 -0.70 19.76 5.01
CA ASN A 172 -0.01 20.91 4.45
C ASN A 172 -0.84 22.19 4.60
N SER A 173 -2.13 22.14 4.27
CA SER A 173 -3.06 23.26 4.39
C SER A 173 -3.24 23.72 5.83
N THR A 174 -3.38 22.77 6.76
CA THR A 174 -3.45 23.06 8.21
C THR A 174 -2.17 23.74 8.70
N THR A 175 -1.01 23.21 8.29
CA THR A 175 0.31 23.78 8.64
C THR A 175 0.49 25.19 8.08
N LYS A 176 0.14 25.43 6.81
CA LYS A 176 0.19 26.75 6.17
C LYS A 176 -0.72 27.74 6.87
N TRP A 177 -1.92 27.32 7.29
CA TRP A 177 -2.85 28.16 8.03
C TRP A 177 -2.25 28.63 9.35
N LEU A 178 -1.63 27.73 10.13
CA LEU A 178 -0.93 28.11 11.38
C LEU A 178 0.20 29.11 11.13
N ILE A 179 0.98 28.91 10.07
CA ILE A 179 2.08 29.85 9.70
C ILE A 179 1.49 31.22 9.35
N LYS A 180 0.40 31.27 8.60
CA LYS A 180 -0.33 32.53 8.31
C LYS A 180 -0.81 33.23 9.59
N LYS A 181 -1.13 32.45 10.64
CA LYS A 181 -1.46 32.95 11.99
C LYS A 181 -0.22 33.23 12.85
N LYS A 182 0.96 33.42 12.23
CA LYS A 182 2.24 33.80 12.88
C LYS A 182 2.86 32.70 13.76
N VAL A 183 2.42 31.46 13.65
CA VAL A 183 3.09 30.34 14.30
C VAL A 183 4.39 30.01 13.53
N LYS A 184 5.50 29.83 14.25
CA LYS A 184 6.78 29.47 13.65
C LYS A 184 6.68 28.17 12.83
N PRO A 185 7.26 28.06 11.63
CA PRO A 185 7.10 26.91 10.74
C PRO A 185 7.39 25.55 11.39
N LYS A 186 8.48 25.45 12.15
CA LYS A 186 8.85 24.22 12.88
C LYS A 186 7.78 23.79 13.89
N THR A 187 7.22 24.76 14.62
CA THR A 187 6.15 24.51 15.61
C THR A 187 4.85 24.11 14.91
N ALA A 188 4.48 24.81 13.83
CA ALA A 188 3.29 24.49 13.04
C ALA A 188 3.34 23.06 12.46
N THR A 189 4.48 22.69 11.87
CA THR A 189 4.70 21.33 11.33
C THR A 189 4.60 20.28 12.43
N LYS A 190 5.27 20.49 13.57
CA LYS A 190 5.23 19.55 14.71
C LYS A 190 3.79 19.39 15.21
N TYR A 191 3.10 20.50 15.47
CA TYR A 191 1.73 20.46 15.96
C TYR A 191 0.77 19.73 15.02
N SER A 192 0.77 20.10 13.72
CA SER A 192 -0.10 19.45 12.74
C SER A 192 0.17 17.95 12.65
N SER A 193 1.43 17.54 12.63
CA SER A 193 1.80 16.12 12.56
C SER A 193 1.32 15.34 13.77
N GLU A 194 1.51 15.86 14.98
CA GLU A 194 1.07 15.21 16.22
C GLU A 194 -0.45 15.19 16.38
N LEU A 195 -1.14 16.25 15.95
CA LEU A 195 -2.61 16.31 15.98
C LEU A 195 -3.21 15.20 15.11
N PHE A 196 -2.82 15.11 13.84
CA PHE A 196 -3.37 14.10 12.93
C PHE A 196 -2.96 12.67 13.31
N LEU A 197 -1.75 12.49 13.84
CA LEU A 197 -1.32 11.20 14.39
C LEU A 197 -2.19 10.79 15.58
N SER A 198 -2.47 11.71 16.50
CA SER A 198 -3.28 11.45 17.69
C SER A 198 -4.73 11.14 17.33
N LEU A 199 -5.33 11.90 16.43
CA LEU A 199 -6.68 11.61 15.91
C LEU A 199 -6.76 10.22 15.27
N SER A 200 -5.77 9.84 14.46
CA SER A 200 -5.73 8.52 13.84
C SER A 200 -5.54 7.39 14.86
N LYS A 201 -4.70 7.59 15.88
CA LYS A 201 -4.49 6.62 16.96
C LYS A 201 -5.74 6.45 17.81
N ASP A 202 -6.39 7.55 18.20
CA ASP A 202 -7.63 7.54 18.97
C ASP A 202 -8.74 6.80 18.21
N ALA A 203 -8.90 7.07 16.90
CA ALA A 203 -9.84 6.36 16.04
C ALA A 203 -9.56 4.85 15.97
N VAL A 204 -8.29 4.42 15.95
CA VAL A 204 -7.93 2.99 15.98
C VAL A 204 -8.28 2.35 17.32
N LEU A 205 -8.02 3.04 18.43
CA LEU A 205 -8.32 2.54 19.79
C LEU A 205 -9.84 2.41 20.01
N LYS A 206 -10.61 3.33 19.44
CA LYS A 206 -12.08 3.42 19.60
C LYS A 206 -12.86 2.85 18.42
N LYS A 207 -12.24 2.08 17.52
CA LYS A 207 -12.88 1.59 16.28
C LYS A 207 -14.15 0.77 16.52
N GLU A 208 -14.28 0.12 17.66
CA GLU A 208 -15.42 -0.77 17.98
C GLU A 208 -16.72 0.01 18.25
N ILE A 209 -16.64 1.27 18.71
CA ILE A 209 -17.83 2.11 18.89
C ILE A 209 -18.33 2.73 17.58
N GLY A 210 -17.55 2.61 16.51
CA GLY A 210 -17.86 3.14 15.18
C GLY A 210 -17.54 4.61 14.99
N PHE A 211 -17.18 4.97 13.75
CA PHE A 211 -16.74 6.35 13.45
C PHE A 211 -17.87 7.39 13.52
N ASN A 212 -19.12 7.00 13.30
CA ASN A 212 -20.26 7.91 13.48
C ASN A 212 -20.36 8.39 14.93
N GLN A 213 -20.15 7.49 15.89
CA GLN A 213 -20.17 7.85 17.30
C GLN A 213 -18.99 8.76 17.66
N LEU A 214 -17.78 8.48 17.13
CA LEU A 214 -16.64 9.38 17.34
C LEU A 214 -16.90 10.79 16.80
N VAL A 215 -17.58 10.91 15.66
CA VAL A 215 -17.99 12.23 15.13
C VAL A 215 -18.98 12.90 16.07
N ALA A 216 -19.94 12.19 16.63
CA ALA A 216 -20.92 12.74 17.57
C ALA A 216 -20.24 13.18 18.87
N ASP A 217 -19.43 12.33 19.48
CA ASP A 217 -18.75 12.57 20.75
C ASP A 217 -17.73 13.72 20.68
N SER A 218 -17.22 14.00 19.47
CA SER A 218 -16.29 15.13 19.25
C SER A 218 -16.98 16.49 19.16
N GLN A 219 -18.31 16.54 19.24
CA GLN A 219 -19.09 17.77 19.09
C GLN A 219 -19.74 18.17 20.41
N THR A 220 -19.41 19.36 20.89
CA THR A 220 -20.16 20.01 21.97
C THR A 220 -21.09 21.06 21.36
N PRO A 221 -22.32 21.25 21.90
CA PRO A 221 -23.21 22.29 21.42
C PRO A 221 -22.53 23.67 21.42
N GLY A 222 -22.52 24.33 20.25
CA GLY A 222 -21.82 25.62 20.07
C GLY A 222 -20.29 25.55 20.01
N GLY A 223 -19.71 24.35 20.10
CA GLY A 223 -18.25 24.14 20.11
C GLY A 223 -17.57 24.32 18.76
N LEU A 224 -16.25 24.53 18.79
CA LEU A 224 -15.42 24.77 17.59
C LEU A 224 -15.42 23.57 16.63
N ASN A 225 -15.41 22.36 17.15
CA ASN A 225 -15.44 21.15 16.30
C ASN A 225 -16.75 21.05 15.52
N MET A 226 -17.89 21.39 16.16
CA MET A 226 -19.19 21.43 15.50
C MET A 226 -19.21 22.50 14.40
N GLN A 227 -18.66 23.69 14.66
CA GLN A 227 -18.61 24.77 13.67
C GLN A 227 -17.85 24.33 12.42
N VAL A 228 -16.62 23.83 12.54
CA VAL A 228 -15.81 23.38 11.41
C VAL A 228 -16.52 22.28 10.63
N LEU A 229 -17.11 21.30 11.33
CA LEU A 229 -17.83 20.21 10.67
C LEU A 229 -19.03 20.71 9.86
N LYS A 230 -19.84 21.63 10.42
CA LYS A 230 -20.99 22.24 9.74
C LYS A 230 -20.56 23.00 8.48
N GLU A 231 -19.50 23.79 8.57
CA GLU A 231 -18.98 24.57 7.43
C GLU A 231 -18.47 23.66 6.31
N LEU A 232 -17.71 22.60 6.63
CA LEU A 232 -17.24 21.64 5.66
C LEU A 232 -18.39 20.85 5.00
N LYS A 233 -19.43 20.48 5.77
CA LYS A 233 -20.64 19.85 5.23
C LYS A 233 -21.39 20.81 4.29
N LYS A 234 -21.61 22.06 4.69
CA LYS A 234 -22.23 23.10 3.85
C LYS A 234 -21.44 23.30 2.53
N GLY A 235 -20.11 23.28 2.59
CA GLY A 235 -19.21 23.33 1.42
C GLY A 235 -19.16 22.06 0.59
N LYS A 236 -19.95 21.02 0.93
CA LYS A 236 -19.97 19.71 0.25
C LYS A 236 -18.60 19.05 0.14
N PHE A 237 -17.74 19.27 1.14
CA PHE A 237 -16.38 18.72 1.15
C PHE A 237 -16.38 17.19 1.10
N TYR A 238 -17.18 16.55 1.95
CA TYR A 238 -17.24 15.08 2.01
C TYR A 238 -17.87 14.47 0.76
N ASP A 239 -18.89 15.12 0.17
CA ASP A 239 -19.51 14.66 -1.08
C ASP A 239 -18.51 14.72 -2.25
N LYS A 240 -17.74 15.81 -2.35
CA LYS A 240 -16.67 15.96 -3.35
C LYS A 240 -15.57 14.90 -3.15
N PHE A 241 -15.21 14.62 -1.90
CA PHE A 241 -14.23 13.60 -1.57
C PHE A 241 -14.71 12.21 -2.01
N LEU A 242 -15.94 11.82 -1.66
CA LEU A 242 -16.53 10.53 -2.07
C LEU A 242 -16.65 10.41 -3.59
N LYS A 243 -17.11 11.47 -4.27
CA LYS A 243 -17.16 11.51 -5.75
C LYS A 243 -15.78 11.28 -6.38
N SER A 244 -14.72 11.80 -5.77
CA SER A 244 -13.35 11.57 -6.25
C SER A 244 -12.94 10.10 -6.12
N LEU A 245 -13.31 9.43 -5.03
CA LEU A 245 -13.09 7.99 -4.86
C LEU A 245 -13.87 7.17 -5.90
N ASP A 246 -15.13 7.53 -6.19
CA ASP A 246 -15.95 6.86 -7.21
C ASP A 246 -15.33 7.00 -8.61
N ASN A 247 -14.76 8.17 -8.93
CA ASN A 247 -14.07 8.40 -10.19
C ASN A 247 -12.84 7.48 -10.32
N VAL A 248 -12.03 7.37 -9.26
CA VAL A 248 -10.89 6.44 -9.22
C VAL A 248 -11.36 5.00 -9.34
N HIS A 249 -12.44 4.64 -8.64
CA HIS A 249 -12.99 3.30 -8.67
C HIS A 249 -13.47 2.88 -10.06
N ARG A 250 -14.16 3.76 -10.77
CA ARG A 250 -14.54 3.54 -12.18
C ARG A 250 -13.32 3.30 -13.05
N ARG A 251 -12.28 4.15 -12.94
CA ARG A 251 -11.04 4.03 -13.71
C ARG A 251 -10.28 2.72 -13.48
N ILE A 252 -10.35 2.15 -12.26
CA ILE A 252 -9.64 0.90 -11.93
C ILE A 252 -10.39 -0.33 -12.44
N LYS A 253 -11.73 -0.26 -12.55
CA LYS A 253 -12.55 -1.38 -13.01
C LYS A 253 -12.46 -1.62 -14.52
N HIS A 254 -12.20 -0.59 -15.30
CA HIS A 254 -12.03 -0.64 -16.76
C HIS A 254 -10.55 -0.71 -17.14
#